data_29a67164cd3b628be1d3d104f75a16b0
#
_entry.id   29a67164cd3b628be1d3d104f75a16b0
#
_cell.length_a   1.000
_cell.length_b   1.000
_cell.length_c   1.000
_cell.angle_alpha   90.00
_cell.angle_beta   90.00
_cell.angle_gamma   90.00
#
_symmetry.space_group_name_H-M   'P 1'
#
loop_
_entity.id
_entity.type
_entity.pdbx_description
1 polymer ?
#
loop_
_entity_poly.entity_id
_entity_poly.type
_entity_poly.pdbx_seq_one_letter_code
_entity_poly.pdbx_strand_id
1 'polypeptide(L)'
;MGIDFVSSLKDWKTAWDFVHFKGFLDTKMSLQFTWQGCDSMLAAPIILDLVRLLHFAKMNGEKGEMQHLSCFFKSPIGVDEQDLHFQFHSLVNYVNSHSSKV
;
A
#
# COMPACT_ATOMS: atom_id res chain seq x y z
N MET A 1 -9.19 -11.22 15.22
CA MET A 1 -9.42 -9.86 14.70
C MET A 1 -10.90 -9.57 14.65
N GLY A 2 -11.33 -8.44 15.15
CA GLY A 2 -12.73 -7.98 15.11
C GLY A 2 -12.81 -6.64 14.39
N ILE A 3 -13.90 -6.45 13.65
CA ILE A 3 -14.22 -5.17 12.98
C ILE A 3 -15.65 -4.85 13.29
N ASP A 4 -15.89 -3.68 13.88
CA ASP A 4 -17.21 -3.18 14.21
C ASP A 4 -17.49 -1.88 13.45
N PHE A 5 -18.70 -1.79 12.90
CA PHE A 5 -19.16 -0.57 12.26
C PHE A 5 -19.79 0.38 13.27
N VAL A 6 -19.25 1.60 13.33
CA VAL A 6 -19.77 2.67 14.20
C VAL A 6 -20.20 3.85 13.33
N SER A 7 -21.48 3.98 13.08
CA SER A 7 -22.05 4.96 12.15
C SER A 7 -21.71 6.42 12.47
N SER A 8 -21.53 6.77 13.74
CA SER A 8 -21.17 8.11 14.17
C SER A 8 -19.74 8.53 13.79
N LEU A 9 -18.85 7.56 13.51
CA LEU A 9 -17.50 7.85 13.06
C LEU A 9 -17.43 8.28 11.59
N LYS A 10 -18.45 7.97 10.79
CA LYS A 10 -18.49 8.24 9.34
C LYS A 10 -17.25 7.63 8.66
N ASP A 11 -16.44 8.43 7.98
CA ASP A 11 -15.20 7.99 7.31
C ASP A 11 -13.99 7.84 8.24
N TRP A 12 -14.14 8.25 9.49
CA TRP A 12 -13.08 8.08 10.47
C TRP A 12 -13.06 6.65 11.00
N LYS A 13 -11.88 6.11 11.15
CA LYS A 13 -11.71 4.82 11.81
C LYS A 13 -10.66 4.87 12.90
N THR A 14 -10.84 4.01 13.89
CA THR A 14 -9.85 3.72 14.92
C THR A 14 -9.43 2.26 14.77
N ALA A 15 -8.16 2.00 14.62
CA ALA A 15 -7.57 0.68 14.69
C ALA A 15 -6.72 0.56 15.95
N TRP A 16 -6.89 -0.54 16.66
CA TRP A 16 -6.08 -0.86 17.83
C TRP A 16 -5.47 -2.23 17.63
N ASP A 17 -4.15 -2.27 17.71
CA ASP A 17 -3.36 -3.49 17.55
C ASP A 17 -2.63 -3.81 18.85
N PHE A 18 -2.76 -5.05 19.28
CA PHE A 18 -2.03 -5.59 20.41
C PHE A 18 -1.21 -6.79 19.93
N VAL A 19 0.10 -6.66 19.99
CA VAL A 19 1.04 -7.72 19.61
C VAL A 19 1.77 -8.20 20.86
N HIS A 20 1.59 -9.46 21.19
CA HIS A 20 2.29 -10.12 22.27
C HIS A 20 3.33 -11.08 21.70
N PHE A 21 4.57 -10.92 22.10
CA PHE A 21 5.67 -11.68 21.53
C PHE A 21 6.76 -12.01 22.56
N LYS A 22 7.61 -12.96 22.24
CA LYS A 22 8.81 -13.27 22.99
C LYS A 22 10.02 -12.66 22.30
N GLY A 23 10.84 -11.99 23.08
CA GLY A 23 12.12 -11.42 22.66
C GLY A 23 13.29 -12.24 23.16
N PHE A 24 14.43 -11.57 23.30
CA PHE A 24 15.67 -12.18 23.78
C PHE A 24 15.47 -12.86 25.13
N LEU A 25 16.05 -14.06 25.31
CA LEU A 25 15.92 -14.91 26.48
C LEU A 25 14.46 -15.22 26.88
N ASP A 26 13.59 -15.44 25.89
CA ASP A 26 12.17 -15.72 26.11
C ASP A 26 11.40 -14.63 26.90
N THR A 27 11.97 -13.42 27.00
CA THR A 27 11.32 -12.31 27.68
C THR A 27 10.01 -11.95 26.95
N LYS A 28 8.91 -12.00 27.68
CA LYS A 28 7.59 -11.65 27.16
C LYS A 28 7.47 -10.13 27.05
N MET A 29 7.09 -9.67 25.87
CA MET A 29 6.91 -8.26 25.56
C MET A 29 5.60 -8.03 24.85
N SER A 30 5.08 -6.81 24.91
CA SER A 30 3.91 -6.41 24.14
C SER A 30 4.14 -5.07 23.46
N LEU A 31 3.58 -4.93 22.28
CA LEU A 31 3.45 -3.67 21.56
C LEU A 31 1.96 -3.36 21.44
N GLN A 32 1.58 -2.14 21.80
CA GLN A 32 0.24 -1.62 21.59
C GLN A 32 0.33 -0.43 20.65
N PHE A 33 -0.51 -0.46 19.63
CA PHE A 33 -0.57 0.58 18.61
C PHE A 33 -2.02 1.00 18.40
N THR A 34 -2.28 2.30 18.48
CA THR A 34 -3.58 2.87 18.16
C THR A 34 -3.42 3.84 17.01
N TRP A 35 -4.21 3.64 15.96
CA TRP A 35 -4.22 4.51 14.79
C TRP A 35 -5.62 5.05 14.54
N GLN A 36 -5.71 6.35 14.34
CA GLN A 36 -6.94 7.04 13.98
C GLN A 36 -6.73 7.80 12.68
N GLY A 37 -7.63 7.60 11.72
CA GLY A 37 -7.51 8.23 10.44
C GLY A 37 -8.78 8.21 9.62
N CYS A 38 -8.77 8.98 8.55
CA CYS A 38 -9.84 9.02 7.56
C CYS A 38 -9.35 8.31 6.30
N ASP A 39 -9.87 7.12 6.03
CA ASP A 39 -9.43 6.29 4.89
C ASP A 39 -9.65 6.99 3.55
N SER A 40 -10.77 7.69 3.37
CA SER A 40 -11.07 8.38 2.12
C SER A 40 -10.06 9.47 1.80
N MET A 41 -9.63 10.23 2.80
CA MET A 41 -8.62 11.29 2.62
C MET A 41 -7.23 10.73 2.34
N LEU A 42 -6.90 9.58 2.91
CA LEU A 42 -5.63 8.91 2.65
C LEU A 42 -5.61 8.21 1.28
N ALA A 43 -6.75 7.67 0.86
CA ALA A 43 -6.87 6.99 -0.43
C ALA A 43 -6.89 7.95 -1.63
N ALA A 44 -7.43 9.15 -1.50
CA ALA A 44 -7.62 10.08 -2.61
C ALA A 44 -6.32 10.39 -3.39
N PRO A 45 -5.20 10.78 -2.77
CA PRO A 45 -3.96 11.05 -3.48
C PRO A 45 -3.38 9.79 -4.14
N ILE A 46 -3.53 8.63 -3.50
CA ILE A 46 -3.07 7.34 -4.05
C ILE A 46 -3.86 7.00 -5.32
N ILE A 47 -5.19 7.21 -5.31
CA ILE A 47 -6.04 6.97 -6.48
C ILE A 47 -5.67 7.91 -7.63
N LEU A 48 -5.39 9.18 -7.35
CA LEU A 48 -4.94 10.13 -8.36
C LEU A 48 -3.63 9.69 -9.01
N ASP A 49 -2.68 9.23 -8.23
CA ASP A 49 -1.41 8.72 -8.76
C ASP A 49 -1.60 7.46 -9.60
N LEU A 50 -2.44 6.53 -9.13
CA LEU A 50 -2.77 5.31 -9.89
C LEU A 50 -3.43 5.64 -11.22
N VAL A 51 -4.38 6.57 -11.27
CA VAL A 51 -5.05 6.99 -12.52
C VAL A 51 -4.04 7.58 -13.50
N ARG A 52 -3.13 8.43 -13.02
CA ARG A 52 -2.08 9.04 -13.85
C ARG A 52 -1.11 8.01 -14.41
N LEU A 53 -0.65 7.07 -13.57
CA LEU A 53 0.26 6.00 -13.99
C LEU A 53 -0.40 5.03 -14.98
N LEU A 54 -1.66 4.66 -14.76
CA LEU A 54 -2.42 3.82 -15.68
C LEU A 54 -2.69 4.53 -17.01
N HIS A 55 -3.00 5.80 -16.99
CA HIS A 55 -3.14 6.59 -18.21
C HIS A 55 -1.85 6.64 -19.01
N PHE A 56 -0.72 6.83 -18.32
CA PHE A 56 0.61 6.82 -18.93
C PHE A 56 0.91 5.46 -19.58
N ALA A 57 0.66 4.35 -18.87
CA ALA A 57 0.82 3.00 -19.42
C ALA A 57 -0.04 2.79 -20.67
N LYS A 58 -1.32 3.21 -20.62
CA LYS A 58 -2.23 3.14 -21.75
C LYS A 58 -1.69 3.91 -22.98
N MET A 59 -1.15 5.11 -22.76
CA MET A 59 -0.57 5.91 -23.85
C MET A 59 0.66 5.26 -24.47
N ASN A 60 1.38 4.43 -23.72
CA ASN A 60 2.51 3.64 -24.20
C ASN A 60 2.09 2.28 -24.83
N GLY A 61 0.79 2.01 -24.92
CA GLY A 61 0.25 0.78 -25.52
C GLY A 61 0.36 -0.45 -24.63
N GLU A 62 0.64 -0.27 -23.34
CA GLU A 62 0.78 -1.36 -22.38
C GLU A 62 -0.58 -1.94 -22.01
N LYS A 63 -0.61 -3.24 -21.78
CA LYS A 63 -1.83 -4.02 -21.48
C LYS A 63 -1.51 -5.10 -20.44
N GLY A 64 -2.56 -5.54 -19.73
CA GLY A 64 -2.47 -6.60 -18.74
C GLY A 64 -2.16 -6.09 -17.34
N GLU A 65 -1.53 -6.93 -16.53
CA GLU A 65 -1.19 -6.61 -15.15
C GLU A 65 -0.05 -5.59 -15.08
N MET A 66 -0.27 -4.54 -14.30
CA MET A 66 0.73 -3.49 -14.10
C MET A 66 1.57 -3.78 -12.86
N GLN A 67 2.50 -4.74 -12.97
CA GLN A 67 3.30 -5.23 -11.84
C GLN A 67 4.14 -4.13 -11.16
N HIS A 68 4.54 -3.10 -11.91
CA HIS A 68 5.25 -1.94 -11.38
C HIS A 68 4.41 -1.08 -10.41
N LEU A 69 3.10 -1.30 -10.33
CA LEU A 69 2.21 -0.63 -9.38
C LEU A 69 1.99 -1.43 -8.08
N SER A 70 2.71 -2.51 -7.88
CA SER A 70 2.53 -3.42 -6.73
C SER A 70 2.65 -2.73 -5.38
N CYS A 71 3.48 -1.69 -5.25
CA CYS A 71 3.66 -0.95 -4.00
C CYS A 71 2.39 -0.26 -3.48
N PHE A 72 1.36 -0.08 -4.31
CA PHE A 72 0.09 0.50 -3.92
C PHE A 72 -0.90 -0.52 -3.34
N PHE A 73 -0.59 -1.81 -3.38
CA PHE A 73 -1.53 -2.88 -3.04
C PHE A 73 -0.97 -3.85 -2.01
N LYS A 74 -1.82 -4.30 -1.08
CA LYS A 74 -1.44 -5.29 -0.06
C LYS A 74 -1.09 -6.66 -0.62
N SER A 75 -1.82 -7.08 -1.65
CA SER A 75 -1.69 -8.41 -2.26
C SER A 75 -1.74 -8.25 -3.77
N PRO A 76 -0.69 -7.69 -4.37
CA PRO A 76 -0.66 -7.44 -5.80
C PRO A 76 -0.68 -8.74 -6.59
N ILE A 77 -1.50 -8.79 -7.64
CA ILE A 77 -1.57 -9.93 -8.54
C ILE A 77 -0.30 -9.99 -9.39
N GLY A 78 0.26 -11.19 -9.54
CA GLY A 78 1.43 -11.42 -10.39
C GLY A 78 2.76 -10.95 -9.81
N VAL A 79 2.80 -10.54 -8.54
CA VAL A 79 4.02 -10.11 -7.86
C VAL A 79 4.17 -10.86 -6.53
N ASP A 80 5.22 -11.65 -6.40
CA ASP A 80 5.52 -12.41 -5.18
C ASP A 80 6.32 -11.57 -4.16
N GLU A 81 6.98 -10.51 -4.62
CA GLU A 81 7.75 -9.62 -3.75
C GLU A 81 6.83 -8.88 -2.78
N GLN A 82 7.09 -9.05 -1.49
CA GLN A 82 6.31 -8.44 -0.40
C GLN A 82 7.01 -7.23 0.24
N ASP A 83 8.29 -7.03 -0.03
CA ASP A 83 9.02 -5.90 0.50
C ASP A 83 8.64 -4.61 -0.27
N LEU A 84 8.09 -3.65 0.47
CA LEU A 84 7.64 -2.37 -0.08
C LEU A 84 8.76 -1.59 -0.77
N HIS A 85 9.99 -1.69 -0.26
CA HIS A 85 11.14 -0.99 -0.85
C HIS A 85 11.44 -1.51 -2.25
N PHE A 86 11.47 -2.82 -2.44
CA PHE A 86 11.67 -3.42 -3.77
C PHE A 86 10.51 -3.15 -4.72
N GLN A 87 9.28 -3.20 -4.22
CA GLN A 87 8.10 -2.86 -5.01
C GLN A 87 8.15 -1.40 -5.50
N PHE A 88 8.51 -0.47 -4.62
CA PHE A 88 8.67 0.95 -4.99
C PHE A 88 9.81 1.15 -5.98
N HIS A 89 10.91 0.44 -5.81
CA HIS A 89 12.04 0.48 -6.75
C HIS A 89 11.64 0.01 -8.15
N SER A 90 10.76 -0.98 -8.25
CA SER A 90 10.18 -1.42 -9.52
C SER A 90 9.43 -0.28 -10.23
N LEU A 91 8.65 0.51 -9.50
CA LEU A 91 7.97 1.68 -10.05
C LEU A 91 8.96 2.75 -10.53
N VAL A 92 9.99 3.04 -9.74
CA VAL A 92 11.04 4.00 -10.14
C VAL A 92 11.75 3.55 -11.41
N ASN A 93 12.10 2.27 -11.52
CA ASN A 93 12.72 1.71 -12.71
C ASN A 93 11.82 1.81 -13.94
N TYR A 94 10.51 1.56 -13.76
CA TYR A 94 9.53 1.72 -14.84
C TYR A 94 9.50 3.16 -15.36
N VAL A 95 9.39 4.14 -14.47
CA VAL A 95 9.38 5.56 -14.84
C VAL A 95 10.69 5.96 -15.53
N ASN A 96 11.83 5.53 -15.01
CA ASN A 96 13.14 5.86 -15.58
C ASN A 96 13.33 5.24 -16.98
N SER A 97 12.83 4.03 -17.20
CA SER A 97 12.93 3.38 -18.51
C SER A 97 12.15 4.10 -19.60
N HIS A 98 11.10 4.85 -19.23
CA HIS A 98 10.30 5.63 -20.16
C HIS A 98 10.80 7.07 -20.31
N SER A 99 11.47 7.63 -19.31
CA SER A 99 12.00 8.99 -19.37
C SER A 99 13.17 9.15 -20.35
N SER A 100 13.91 8.08 -20.62
CA SER A 100 15.03 8.07 -21.58
C SER A 100 14.61 8.00 -23.05
N LYS A 101 13.30 7.96 -23.33
CA LYS A 101 12.72 7.95 -24.70
C LYS A 101 12.25 9.32 -25.18
N VAL A 102 12.52 10.35 -24.41
CA VAL A 102 12.18 11.73 -24.78
C VAL A 102 13.41 12.43 -25.40
#